data_b6ca8d561130d84a6657df4bfbdb91bb
#
_entry.id   b6ca8d561130d84a6657df4bfbdb91bb
#
_cell.length_a   1.000
_cell.length_b   1.000
_cell.length_c   1.000
_cell.angle_alpha   90.00
_cell.angle_beta   90.00
_cell.angle_gamma   90.00
#
_symmetry.space_group_name_H-M   'P 1'
#
loop_
_entity.id
_entity.type
_entity.pdbx_description
1 polymer ?
#
loop_
_entity_poly.entity_id
_entity_poly.type
_entity_poly.pdbx_seq_one_letter_code
_entity_poly.pdbx_strand_id
1 'polypeptide(L)'
;MCSKRLESTRIGPCRVPRLLSGGNIPQKRRYTLTLSTDEEKADPRSTQIAYDPARAKVVSASDIGRVRTLNQDDCGEFQDPDSGMRLLVLADGMGGHRGGEVASQMAVQKMGDVFERSAHPPSQELLAQAFREANESIFERASQESELSGMGTTAVALVLDGRQEAYLAHVGDSRAYRMRKGRLEQLTDDHSVVGELVRGGQLSPEEARHHPQSNEILRALGTRPDVDTEFTRVDVRAGDRFLMCSDGLSSMLSAQAIATALAEGPAEEITQRLIELANEAGGTDNITVQVAFLPESDPETTVTALELPDSSAAATGPWLRWAIAFLLVVGVLTLLILGGGNPSPSH
;
A
#
# COMPACT_ATOMS: atom_id res chain seq x y z
N MET A 1 -57.87 -43.69 7.72
CA MET A 1 -58.68 -42.46 7.75
C MET A 1 -58.30 -41.62 8.96
N CYS A 2 -57.57 -40.62 8.81
CA CYS A 2 -57.57 -39.39 9.63
C CYS A 2 -56.58 -38.39 9.00
N SER A 3 -57.18 -37.45 8.29
CA SER A 3 -56.54 -36.30 7.67
C SER A 3 -56.26 -35.23 8.75
N LYS A 4 -55.02 -34.81 8.96
CA LYS A 4 -54.72 -33.60 9.72
C LYS A 4 -54.23 -32.50 8.76
N ARG A 5 -55.07 -31.45 8.67
CA ARG A 5 -54.75 -30.18 8.00
C ARG A 5 -53.58 -29.48 8.74
N LEU A 6 -52.65 -29.00 7.96
CA LEU A 6 -51.63 -28.05 8.40
C LEU A 6 -52.22 -26.63 8.26
N GLU A 7 -52.34 -25.95 9.38
CA GLU A 7 -52.65 -24.51 9.44
C GLU A 7 -51.43 -23.67 9.08
N SER A 8 -51.62 -22.79 8.11
CA SER A 8 -50.61 -21.80 7.69
C SER A 8 -50.59 -20.62 8.66
N THR A 9 -49.54 -20.47 9.44
CA THR A 9 -49.33 -19.29 10.26
C THR A 9 -48.71 -18.18 9.38
N ARG A 10 -49.47 -17.12 9.13
CA ARG A 10 -49.00 -15.89 8.49
C ARG A 10 -48.09 -15.13 9.46
N ILE A 11 -46.85 -14.93 9.07
CA ILE A 11 -45.90 -14.01 9.75
C ILE A 11 -46.12 -12.63 9.15
N GLY A 12 -46.52 -11.67 9.98
CA GLY A 12 -46.68 -10.27 9.64
C GLY A 12 -45.35 -9.53 9.44
N PRO A 13 -45.34 -8.37 8.76
CA PRO A 13 -44.10 -7.67 8.41
C PRO A 13 -43.43 -7.05 9.65
N CYS A 14 -42.16 -7.39 9.83
CA CYS A 14 -41.28 -6.83 10.85
C CYS A 14 -41.01 -5.34 10.55
N ARG A 15 -41.36 -4.46 11.50
CA ARG A 15 -41.07 -3.02 11.44
C ARG A 15 -39.57 -2.79 11.68
N VAL A 16 -38.92 -2.17 10.71
CA VAL A 16 -37.54 -1.65 10.85
C VAL A 16 -37.56 -0.40 11.76
N PRO A 17 -36.75 -0.30 12.81
CA PRO A 17 -36.64 0.93 13.60
C PRO A 17 -35.92 2.02 12.78
N ARG A 18 -36.51 3.24 12.77
CA ARG A 18 -35.83 4.46 12.26
C ARG A 18 -34.60 4.76 13.08
N LEU A 19 -33.44 4.80 12.43
CA LEU A 19 -32.20 5.31 13.00
C LEU A 19 -32.30 6.81 13.22
N LEU A 20 -32.10 7.21 14.47
CA LEU A 20 -31.94 8.61 14.88
C LEU A 20 -30.56 9.11 14.40
N SER A 21 -30.60 10.23 13.69
CA SER A 21 -29.41 11.00 13.26
C SER A 21 -28.71 11.66 14.45
N GLY A 22 -27.36 11.53 14.52
CA GLY A 22 -26.55 12.40 15.34
C GLY A 22 -25.46 11.69 16.14
N GLY A 23 -24.38 11.28 15.49
CA GLY A 23 -23.12 10.90 16.13
C GLY A 23 -21.97 11.28 15.22
N ASN A 24 -21.13 12.20 15.69
CA ASN A 24 -19.92 12.66 15.01
C ASN A 24 -18.93 11.49 14.89
N ILE A 25 -18.86 10.86 13.72
CA ILE A 25 -17.83 9.86 13.38
C ILE A 25 -16.60 10.64 12.92
N PRO A 26 -15.39 10.40 13.47
CA PRO A 26 -14.17 11.03 12.96
C PRO A 26 -13.96 10.60 11.52
N GLN A 27 -14.01 11.54 10.59
CA GLN A 27 -13.79 11.31 9.17
C GLN A 27 -12.36 10.85 8.91
N LYS A 28 -12.12 9.54 8.76
CA LYS A 28 -11.00 9.04 7.97
C LYS A 28 -11.23 9.52 6.53
N ARG A 29 -10.28 10.22 5.94
CA ARG A 29 -10.38 10.77 4.59
C ARG A 29 -10.54 9.61 3.59
N ARG A 30 -11.76 9.44 3.07
CA ARG A 30 -12.00 8.63 1.88
C ARG A 30 -11.53 9.43 0.67
N TYR A 31 -10.60 8.87 -0.07
CA TYR A 31 -10.18 9.45 -1.35
C TYR A 31 -11.04 8.85 -2.45
N THR A 32 -12.06 9.59 -2.88
CA THR A 32 -12.71 9.34 -4.17
C THR A 32 -11.80 9.98 -5.22
N LEU A 33 -11.36 9.23 -6.22
CA LEU A 33 -10.60 9.73 -7.37
C LEU A 33 -11.46 10.76 -8.14
N THR A 34 -11.38 12.02 -7.74
CA THR A 34 -11.71 13.14 -8.61
C THR A 34 -10.38 13.58 -9.21
N LEU A 35 -10.22 13.44 -10.51
CA LEU A 35 -9.12 14.05 -11.26
C LEU A 35 -9.23 15.57 -11.12
N SER A 36 -8.65 16.14 -10.08
CA SER A 36 -8.43 17.57 -9.96
C SER A 36 -7.04 17.85 -10.53
N THR A 37 -7.01 18.73 -11.52
CA THR A 37 -5.80 19.24 -12.18
C THR A 37 -5.08 20.30 -11.34
N ASP A 38 -5.18 20.23 -10.04
CA ASP A 38 -4.39 21.08 -9.14
C ASP A 38 -3.05 20.39 -8.91
N GLU A 39 -1.98 20.98 -9.44
CA GLU A 39 -0.59 20.65 -9.10
C GLU A 39 -0.43 20.80 -7.58
N GLU A 40 -0.65 19.72 -6.84
CA GLU A 40 -0.32 19.63 -5.42
C GLU A 40 1.20 19.78 -5.33
N LYS A 41 1.66 20.92 -4.86
CA LYS A 41 3.08 21.17 -4.59
C LYS A 41 3.58 20.05 -3.70
N ALA A 42 4.43 19.18 -4.26
CA ALA A 42 5.07 18.10 -3.53
C ALA A 42 5.70 18.67 -2.24
N ASP A 43 5.35 18.09 -1.09
CA ASP A 43 5.98 18.43 0.20
C ASP A 43 7.48 18.16 0.06
N PRO A 44 8.36 19.16 0.23
CA PRO A 44 9.81 18.97 0.10
C PRO A 44 10.37 17.89 1.05
N ARG A 45 9.61 17.49 2.08
CA ARG A 45 9.96 16.36 2.97
C ARG A 45 9.76 15.00 2.33
N SER A 46 8.96 14.89 1.25
CA SER A 46 8.68 13.63 0.55
C SER A 46 9.84 13.15 -0.33
N THR A 47 10.87 13.95 -0.51
CA THR A 47 12.05 13.63 -1.36
C THR A 47 13.25 13.12 -0.56
N GLN A 48 13.22 13.09 0.77
CA GLN A 48 14.31 12.52 1.56
C GLN A 48 14.21 10.99 1.58
N ILE A 49 15.29 10.33 1.16
CA ILE A 49 15.45 8.88 1.31
C ILE A 49 15.53 8.58 2.81
N ALA A 50 14.57 7.81 3.32
CA ALA A 50 14.49 7.43 4.72
C ALA A 50 15.22 6.12 5.02
N TYR A 51 15.34 5.26 4.01
CA TYR A 51 16.01 3.96 4.04
C TYR A 51 16.32 3.52 2.61
N ASP A 52 17.27 2.59 2.45
CA ASP A 52 17.51 1.96 1.15
C ASP A 52 16.56 0.76 0.96
N PRO A 53 15.59 0.83 0.04
CA PRO A 53 14.65 -0.26 -0.18
C PRO A 53 15.33 -1.52 -0.73
N ALA A 54 16.45 -1.39 -1.45
CA ALA A 54 17.21 -2.53 -1.94
C ALA A 54 17.84 -3.36 -0.80
N ARG A 55 18.06 -2.75 0.37
CA ARG A 55 18.57 -3.42 1.58
C ARG A 55 17.47 -3.98 2.47
N ALA A 56 16.19 -3.76 2.15
CA ALA A 56 15.10 -4.37 2.90
C ALA A 56 15.19 -5.89 2.80
N LYS A 57 15.12 -6.58 3.94
CA LYS A 57 15.10 -8.04 3.99
C LYS A 57 13.66 -8.51 3.87
N VAL A 58 13.34 -9.17 2.77
CA VAL A 58 12.00 -9.74 2.53
C VAL A 58 12.08 -11.25 2.58
N VAL A 59 11.15 -11.87 3.29
CA VAL A 59 11.01 -13.33 3.38
C VAL A 59 9.54 -13.69 3.30
N SER A 60 9.20 -14.63 2.44
CA SER A 60 7.84 -15.14 2.27
C SER A 60 7.82 -16.64 2.54
N ALA A 61 6.73 -17.12 3.11
CA ALA A 61 6.45 -18.55 3.23
C ALA A 61 4.94 -18.80 3.14
N SER A 62 4.60 -19.95 2.59
CA SER A 62 3.22 -20.41 2.44
C SER A 62 3.12 -21.88 2.83
N ASP A 63 2.07 -22.25 3.54
CA ASP A 63 1.77 -23.60 3.99
C ASP A 63 0.30 -23.94 3.71
N ILE A 64 0.02 -25.17 3.31
CA ILE A 64 -1.32 -25.61 2.97
C ILE A 64 -2.27 -25.66 4.20
N GLY A 65 -1.72 -25.63 5.40
CA GLY A 65 -2.45 -25.86 6.64
C GLY A 65 -2.68 -27.33 6.96
N ARG A 66 -3.58 -27.61 7.89
CA ARG A 66 -3.85 -28.98 8.36
C ARG A 66 -5.13 -29.59 7.80
N VAL A 67 -5.99 -28.77 7.21
CA VAL A 67 -7.35 -29.17 6.80
C VAL A 67 -7.51 -29.11 5.27
N ARG A 68 -6.91 -28.12 4.63
CA ARG A 68 -7.02 -27.95 3.18
C ARG A 68 -6.20 -28.99 2.43
N THR A 69 -6.60 -29.30 1.20
CA THR A 69 -5.89 -30.22 0.30
C THR A 69 -5.24 -29.52 -0.89
N LEU A 70 -5.52 -28.23 -1.06
CA LEU A 70 -4.96 -27.35 -2.08
C LEU A 70 -4.58 -26.03 -1.43
N ASN A 71 -3.45 -25.48 -1.82
CA ASN A 71 -3.06 -24.13 -1.45
C ASN A 71 -3.54 -23.17 -2.53
N GLN A 72 -4.42 -22.26 -2.15
CA GLN A 72 -5.01 -21.23 -3.02
C GLN A 72 -4.44 -19.84 -2.76
N ASP A 73 -3.54 -19.72 -1.79
CA ASP A 73 -2.78 -18.50 -1.57
C ASP A 73 -1.63 -18.37 -2.56
N ASP A 74 -1.25 -17.14 -2.86
CA ASP A 74 -0.02 -16.81 -3.59
C ASP A 74 0.60 -15.52 -3.07
N CYS A 75 1.90 -15.36 -3.23
CA CYS A 75 2.59 -14.12 -2.89
C CYS A 75 3.79 -13.88 -3.82
N GLY A 76 4.12 -12.62 -4.01
CA GLY A 76 5.22 -12.22 -4.87
C GLY A 76 6.01 -11.04 -4.32
N GLU A 77 7.28 -10.97 -4.72
CA GLU A 77 8.16 -9.84 -4.50
C GLU A 77 8.76 -9.43 -5.84
N PHE A 78 8.64 -8.16 -6.17
CA PHE A 78 9.18 -7.58 -7.40
C PHE A 78 10.09 -6.41 -7.02
N GLN A 79 11.27 -6.35 -7.62
CA GLN A 79 12.26 -5.32 -7.35
C GLN A 79 12.71 -4.65 -8.64
N ASP A 80 12.68 -3.34 -8.65
CA ASP A 80 13.30 -2.53 -9.68
C ASP A 80 14.83 -2.49 -9.43
N PRO A 81 15.65 -2.96 -10.38
CA PRO A 81 17.08 -3.04 -10.19
C PRO A 81 17.77 -1.66 -10.15
N ASP A 82 17.18 -0.63 -10.75
CA ASP A 82 17.78 0.69 -10.87
C ASP A 82 17.51 1.56 -9.64
N SER A 83 16.25 1.61 -9.20
CA SER A 83 15.84 2.41 -8.04
C SER A 83 15.89 1.64 -6.72
N GLY A 84 15.93 0.30 -6.76
CA GLY A 84 15.77 -0.55 -5.61
C GLY A 84 14.34 -0.62 -5.06
N MET A 85 13.38 0.07 -5.68
CA MET A 85 11.98 0.05 -5.29
C MET A 85 11.44 -1.38 -5.29
N ARG A 86 10.58 -1.72 -4.33
CA ARG A 86 9.99 -3.06 -4.21
C ARG A 86 8.47 -2.98 -4.18
N LEU A 87 7.84 -3.92 -4.86
CA LEU A 87 6.43 -4.25 -4.71
C LEU A 87 6.32 -5.62 -4.03
N LEU A 88 5.61 -5.67 -2.93
CA LEU A 88 5.24 -6.89 -2.22
C LEU A 88 3.75 -7.12 -2.43
N VAL A 89 3.35 -8.35 -2.78
CA VAL A 89 1.96 -8.74 -3.02
C VAL A 89 1.66 -10.04 -2.31
N LEU A 90 0.49 -10.14 -1.68
CA LEU A 90 -0.06 -11.37 -1.15
C LEU A 90 -1.54 -11.45 -1.54
N ALA A 91 -1.98 -12.61 -1.98
CA ALA A 91 -3.31 -12.89 -2.49
C ALA A 91 -3.82 -14.22 -1.93
N ASP A 92 -5.04 -14.21 -1.39
CA ASP A 92 -5.76 -15.38 -0.89
C ASP A 92 -6.91 -15.70 -1.85
N GLY A 93 -6.80 -16.84 -2.51
CA GLY A 93 -7.69 -17.22 -3.59
C GLY A 93 -8.94 -17.91 -3.10
N MET A 94 -10.08 -17.48 -3.62
CA MET A 94 -11.38 -18.07 -3.34
C MET A 94 -12.08 -18.57 -4.60
N GLY A 95 -12.81 -19.67 -4.47
CA GLY A 95 -13.57 -20.26 -5.57
C GLY A 95 -13.53 -21.79 -5.52
N GLY A 96 -14.47 -22.44 -6.22
CA GLY A 96 -14.54 -23.89 -6.25
C GLY A 96 -13.32 -24.54 -6.91
N HIS A 97 -12.93 -25.74 -6.43
CA HIS A 97 -11.86 -26.55 -6.98
C HIS A 97 -10.53 -25.77 -7.16
N ARG A 98 -10.19 -25.40 -8.40
CA ARG A 98 -8.94 -24.70 -8.74
C ARG A 98 -9.09 -23.21 -8.99
N GLY A 99 -10.30 -22.68 -8.88
CA GLY A 99 -10.56 -21.27 -9.22
C GLY A 99 -9.78 -20.29 -8.34
N GLY A 100 -9.70 -20.53 -7.04
CA GLY A 100 -8.95 -19.68 -6.10
C GLY A 100 -7.46 -19.65 -6.40
N GLU A 101 -6.82 -20.82 -6.61
CA GLU A 101 -5.40 -20.91 -7.00
C GLU A 101 -5.10 -20.11 -8.27
N VAL A 102 -5.96 -20.22 -9.28
CA VAL A 102 -5.80 -19.48 -10.54
C VAL A 102 -5.95 -17.96 -10.31
N ALA A 103 -6.93 -17.56 -9.50
CA ALA A 103 -7.19 -16.14 -9.24
C ALA A 103 -6.06 -15.46 -8.47
N SER A 104 -5.54 -16.09 -7.41
CA SER A 104 -4.42 -15.56 -6.61
C SER A 104 -3.14 -15.45 -7.43
N GLN A 105 -2.79 -16.50 -8.19
CA GLN A 105 -1.63 -16.47 -9.09
C GLN A 105 -1.75 -15.38 -10.16
N MET A 106 -2.94 -15.23 -10.76
CA MET A 106 -3.17 -14.17 -11.74
C MET A 106 -3.05 -12.77 -11.12
N ALA A 107 -3.53 -12.57 -9.89
CA ALA A 107 -3.40 -11.30 -9.20
C ALA A 107 -1.94 -10.93 -8.97
N VAL A 108 -1.16 -11.85 -8.38
CA VAL A 108 0.26 -11.65 -8.10
C VAL A 108 1.05 -11.38 -9.39
N GLN A 109 0.87 -12.24 -10.41
CA GLN A 109 1.57 -12.08 -11.69
C GLN A 109 1.22 -10.74 -12.38
N LYS A 110 -0.08 -10.40 -12.45
CA LYS A 110 -0.51 -9.19 -13.13
C LYS A 110 -0.02 -7.92 -12.44
N MET A 111 -0.02 -7.91 -11.11
CA MET A 111 0.54 -6.78 -10.34
C MET A 111 2.05 -6.65 -10.54
N GLY A 112 2.78 -7.77 -10.62
CA GLY A 112 4.18 -7.80 -11.01
C GLY A 112 4.42 -7.25 -12.42
N ASP A 113 3.64 -7.70 -13.41
CA ASP A 113 3.73 -7.22 -14.80
C ASP A 113 3.51 -5.69 -14.88
N VAL A 114 2.57 -5.16 -14.10
CA VAL A 114 2.33 -3.70 -14.02
C VAL A 114 3.54 -2.99 -13.44
N PHE A 115 4.11 -3.52 -12.37
CA PHE A 115 5.28 -2.95 -11.71
C PHE A 115 6.50 -2.93 -12.66
N GLU A 116 6.82 -4.04 -13.29
CA GLU A 116 8.00 -4.19 -14.16
C GLU A 116 7.96 -3.31 -15.42
N ARG A 117 6.76 -3.08 -16.01
CA ARG A 117 6.62 -2.24 -17.20
C ARG A 117 6.45 -0.75 -16.87
N SER A 118 6.25 -0.39 -15.61
CA SER A 118 6.00 0.99 -15.22
C SER A 118 7.30 1.80 -15.23
N ALA A 119 7.24 3.01 -15.78
CA ALA A 119 8.35 3.96 -15.77
C ALA A 119 8.34 4.81 -14.47
N HIS A 120 8.36 4.13 -13.30
CA HIS A 120 8.38 4.76 -11.97
C HIS A 120 7.27 5.80 -11.71
N PRO A 121 5.98 5.46 -11.91
CA PRO A 121 4.90 6.35 -11.54
C PRO A 121 4.87 6.55 -10.01
N PRO A 122 4.16 7.56 -9.51
CA PRO A 122 3.86 7.67 -8.09
C PRO A 122 3.29 6.35 -7.54
N SER A 123 3.77 5.90 -6.39
CA SER A 123 3.46 4.56 -5.84
C SER A 123 1.96 4.29 -5.70
N GLN A 124 1.15 5.33 -5.46
CA GLN A 124 -0.31 5.19 -5.39
C GLN A 124 -0.94 4.92 -6.76
N GLU A 125 -0.48 5.59 -7.82
CA GLU A 125 -0.97 5.38 -9.19
C GLU A 125 -0.60 3.99 -9.69
N LEU A 126 0.61 3.54 -9.39
CA LEU A 126 1.09 2.18 -9.66
C LEU A 126 0.14 1.14 -9.06
N LEU A 127 -0.15 1.25 -7.76
CA LEU A 127 -1.06 0.33 -7.08
C LEU A 127 -2.48 0.39 -7.67
N ALA A 128 -3.00 1.58 -7.95
CA ALA A 128 -4.32 1.75 -8.55
C ALA A 128 -4.42 1.05 -9.92
N GLN A 129 -3.39 1.17 -10.73
CA GLN A 129 -3.30 0.48 -12.03
C GLN A 129 -3.20 -1.04 -11.85
N ALA A 130 -2.33 -1.50 -10.93
CA ALA A 130 -2.10 -2.91 -10.67
C ALA A 130 -3.38 -3.64 -10.22
N PHE A 131 -4.10 -3.06 -9.26
CA PHE A 131 -5.36 -3.64 -8.77
C PHE A 131 -6.45 -3.67 -9.84
N ARG A 132 -6.59 -2.59 -10.62
CA ARG A 132 -7.55 -2.54 -11.72
C ARG A 132 -7.29 -3.62 -12.76
N GLU A 133 -6.05 -3.69 -13.26
CA GLU A 133 -5.72 -4.66 -14.32
C GLU A 133 -5.76 -6.11 -13.82
N ALA A 134 -5.40 -6.36 -12.56
CA ALA A 134 -5.57 -7.67 -11.95
C ALA A 134 -7.06 -8.05 -11.90
N ASN A 135 -7.92 -7.14 -11.41
CA ASN A 135 -9.37 -7.35 -11.36
C ASN A 135 -9.96 -7.65 -12.74
N GLU A 136 -9.66 -6.82 -13.73
CA GLU A 136 -10.13 -6.98 -15.10
C GLU A 136 -9.72 -8.34 -15.66
N SER A 137 -8.45 -8.72 -15.53
CA SER A 137 -7.92 -9.98 -16.06
C SER A 137 -8.58 -11.21 -15.44
N ILE A 138 -8.81 -11.20 -14.11
CA ILE A 138 -9.46 -12.30 -13.40
C ILE A 138 -10.94 -12.38 -13.77
N PHE A 139 -11.64 -11.24 -13.77
CA PHE A 139 -13.06 -11.17 -14.13
C PHE A 139 -13.34 -11.64 -15.57
N GLU A 140 -12.52 -11.20 -16.52
CA GLU A 140 -12.63 -11.63 -17.91
C GLU A 140 -12.44 -13.13 -18.05
N ARG A 141 -11.41 -13.69 -17.42
CA ARG A 141 -11.14 -15.12 -17.48
C ARG A 141 -12.23 -15.96 -16.81
N ALA A 142 -12.73 -15.52 -15.65
CA ALA A 142 -13.85 -16.15 -14.95
C ALA A 142 -15.15 -16.14 -15.80
N SER A 143 -15.30 -15.13 -16.66
CA SER A 143 -16.46 -15.03 -17.57
C SER A 143 -16.35 -15.89 -18.81
N GLN A 144 -15.12 -16.20 -19.26
CA GLN A 144 -14.84 -16.99 -20.48
C GLN A 144 -14.75 -18.49 -20.21
N GLU A 145 -14.24 -18.89 -19.04
CA GLU A 145 -14.02 -20.28 -18.67
C GLU A 145 -15.02 -20.73 -17.59
N SER A 146 -15.99 -21.57 -17.96
CA SER A 146 -17.06 -22.02 -17.04
C SER A 146 -16.53 -22.75 -15.79
N GLU A 147 -15.39 -23.43 -15.89
CA GLU A 147 -14.72 -24.12 -14.77
C GLU A 147 -14.15 -23.14 -13.74
N LEU A 148 -13.90 -21.89 -14.14
CA LEU A 148 -13.37 -20.82 -13.32
C LEU A 148 -14.45 -19.78 -12.93
N SER A 149 -15.71 -20.06 -13.26
CA SER A 149 -16.81 -19.15 -12.97
C SER A 149 -16.93 -18.86 -11.47
N GLY A 150 -16.96 -17.59 -11.13
CA GLY A 150 -17.02 -17.12 -9.73
C GLY A 150 -15.70 -17.20 -8.96
N MET A 151 -14.57 -17.47 -9.63
CA MET A 151 -13.26 -17.33 -8.99
C MET A 151 -13.00 -15.87 -8.60
N GLY A 152 -12.27 -15.69 -7.54
CA GLY A 152 -11.81 -14.40 -7.06
C GLY A 152 -10.64 -14.56 -6.11
N THR A 153 -10.12 -13.46 -5.65
CA THR A 153 -9.03 -13.45 -4.66
C THR A 153 -9.04 -12.16 -3.85
N THR A 154 -8.59 -12.23 -2.62
CA THR A 154 -8.13 -11.03 -1.92
C THR A 154 -6.84 -10.53 -2.57
N ALA A 155 -6.43 -9.33 -2.24
CA ALA A 155 -5.07 -8.89 -2.46
C ALA A 155 -4.69 -7.82 -1.44
N VAL A 156 -3.45 -7.89 -0.95
CA VAL A 156 -2.80 -6.83 -0.21
C VAL A 156 -1.43 -6.58 -0.85
N ALA A 157 -1.12 -5.31 -1.13
CA ALA A 157 0.12 -4.94 -1.80
C ALA A 157 0.76 -3.72 -1.14
N LEU A 158 2.08 -3.76 -0.96
CA LEU A 158 2.88 -2.71 -0.34
C LEU A 158 4.01 -2.30 -1.27
N VAL A 159 4.10 -1.00 -1.56
CA VAL A 159 5.24 -0.41 -2.28
C VAL A 159 6.19 0.24 -1.30
N LEU A 160 7.45 -0.20 -1.35
CA LEU A 160 8.58 0.35 -0.61
C LEU A 160 9.51 1.06 -1.59
N ASP A 161 9.52 2.39 -1.57
CA ASP A 161 10.27 3.23 -2.52
C ASP A 161 11.43 4.02 -1.88
N GLY A 162 11.76 3.73 -0.62
CA GLY A 162 12.85 4.38 0.11
C GLY A 162 12.48 5.73 0.73
N ARG A 163 11.28 6.24 0.48
CA ARG A 163 10.79 7.51 1.05
C ARG A 163 10.30 7.32 2.49
N GLN A 164 9.99 8.43 3.15
CA GLN A 164 9.38 8.39 4.50
C GLN A 164 7.93 7.91 4.50
N GLU A 165 7.35 7.73 3.34
CA GLU A 165 5.98 7.26 3.15
C GLU A 165 5.97 6.08 2.17
N ALA A 166 5.29 5.01 2.54
CA ALA A 166 4.97 3.90 1.66
C ALA A 166 3.48 3.90 1.32
N TYR A 167 3.12 3.20 0.28
CA TYR A 167 1.73 3.04 -0.14
C TYR A 167 1.32 1.59 -0.03
N LEU A 168 0.22 1.38 0.65
CA LEU A 168 -0.46 0.10 0.81
C LEU A 168 -1.80 0.16 0.09
N ALA A 169 -2.16 -0.90 -0.61
CA ALA A 169 -3.50 -1.07 -1.16
C ALA A 169 -4.01 -2.47 -0.84
N HIS A 170 -5.32 -2.60 -0.60
CA HIS A 170 -5.91 -3.91 -0.37
C HIS A 170 -7.36 -4.01 -0.81
N VAL A 171 -7.76 -5.26 -1.06
CA VAL A 171 -9.14 -5.72 -1.28
C VAL A 171 -9.28 -7.07 -0.59
N GLY A 172 -10.29 -7.24 0.27
CA GLY A 172 -10.51 -8.46 1.04
C GLY A 172 -10.11 -8.33 2.50
N ASP A 173 -9.82 -9.44 3.13
CA ASP A 173 -9.49 -9.58 4.54
C ASP A 173 -8.08 -10.13 4.82
N SER A 174 -7.26 -10.29 3.78
CA SER A 174 -5.81 -10.39 3.94
C SER A 174 -5.28 -9.10 4.55
N ARG A 175 -4.37 -9.22 5.51
CA ARG A 175 -3.98 -8.11 6.37
C ARG A 175 -2.53 -7.68 6.17
N ALA A 176 -2.28 -6.40 6.42
CA ALA A 176 -0.94 -5.85 6.60
C ALA A 176 -0.80 -5.24 8.00
N TYR A 177 0.36 -5.46 8.59
CA TYR A 177 0.74 -4.94 9.90
C TYR A 177 2.09 -4.23 9.82
N ARG A 178 2.29 -3.26 10.73
CA ARG A 178 3.59 -2.64 11.00
C ARG A 178 3.97 -2.88 12.44
N MET A 179 5.17 -3.39 12.67
CA MET A 179 5.82 -3.43 13.99
C MET A 179 6.85 -2.31 14.06
N ARG A 180 6.68 -1.41 15.01
CA ARG A 180 7.62 -0.33 15.31
C ARG A 180 7.84 -0.21 16.81
N LYS A 181 9.10 -0.33 17.25
CA LYS A 181 9.47 -0.20 18.68
C LYS A 181 8.61 -1.08 19.60
N GLY A 182 8.39 -2.34 19.22
CA GLY A 182 7.59 -3.31 20.00
C GLY A 182 6.07 -3.14 19.93
N ARG A 183 5.57 -2.18 19.15
CA ARG A 183 4.13 -1.97 18.95
C ARG A 183 3.69 -2.46 17.60
N LEU A 184 2.76 -3.40 17.57
CA LEU A 184 2.07 -3.88 16.37
C LEU A 184 0.87 -2.97 16.05
N GLU A 185 0.73 -2.60 14.80
CA GLU A 185 -0.38 -1.83 14.26
C GLU A 185 -0.91 -2.52 13.00
N GLN A 186 -2.22 -2.78 12.94
CA GLN A 186 -2.87 -3.24 11.71
C GLN A 186 -3.10 -2.03 10.80
N LEU A 187 -2.69 -2.16 9.53
CA LEU A 187 -2.75 -1.09 8.53
C LEU A 187 -3.94 -1.22 7.59
N THR A 188 -4.55 -2.40 7.50
CA THR A 188 -5.71 -2.71 6.65
C THR A 188 -6.99 -2.80 7.49
N ASP A 189 -8.12 -2.44 6.92
CA ASP A 189 -9.44 -2.71 7.50
C ASP A 189 -10.10 -3.86 6.70
N ASP A 190 -10.46 -4.97 7.34
CA ASP A 190 -10.99 -6.16 6.65
C ASP A 190 -12.28 -5.85 5.89
N HIS A 191 -12.36 -6.22 4.61
CA HIS A 191 -13.58 -6.15 3.81
C HIS A 191 -14.40 -7.42 3.98
N SER A 192 -14.80 -7.71 5.21
CA SER A 192 -15.63 -8.87 5.61
C SER A 192 -16.82 -8.43 6.44
N VAL A 193 -17.81 -9.32 6.59
CA VAL A 193 -18.99 -9.07 7.44
C VAL A 193 -18.55 -8.76 8.87
N VAL A 194 -17.66 -9.56 9.42
CA VAL A 194 -17.15 -9.36 10.78
C VAL A 194 -16.31 -8.10 10.90
N GLY A 195 -15.55 -7.75 9.85
CA GLY A 195 -14.79 -6.50 9.78
C GLY A 195 -15.69 -5.27 9.91
N GLU A 196 -16.86 -5.27 9.25
CA GLU A 196 -17.86 -4.20 9.40
C GLU A 196 -18.44 -4.13 10.81
N LEU A 197 -18.72 -5.29 11.44
CA LEU A 197 -19.25 -5.36 12.81
C LEU A 197 -18.21 -4.86 13.84
N VAL A 198 -16.93 -5.16 13.65
CA VAL A 198 -15.84 -4.64 14.50
C VAL A 198 -15.70 -3.13 14.34
N ARG A 199 -15.69 -2.61 13.09
CA ARG A 199 -15.65 -1.16 12.82
C ARG A 199 -16.86 -0.42 13.42
N GLY A 200 -18.01 -1.07 13.38
CA GLY A 200 -19.25 -0.57 13.98
C GLY A 200 -19.29 -0.67 15.52
N GLY A 201 -18.28 -1.25 16.16
CA GLY A 201 -18.23 -1.46 17.62
C GLY A 201 -19.25 -2.48 18.11
N GLN A 202 -19.77 -3.36 17.23
CA GLN A 202 -20.73 -4.40 17.58
C GLN A 202 -20.06 -5.71 18.01
N LEU A 203 -18.83 -5.93 17.57
CA LEU A 203 -17.99 -7.05 17.95
C LEU A 203 -16.60 -6.52 18.36
N SER A 204 -16.00 -7.18 19.34
CA SER A 204 -14.56 -7.06 19.59
C SER A 204 -13.78 -7.86 18.51
N PRO A 205 -12.50 -7.54 18.26
CA PRO A 205 -11.66 -8.33 17.35
C PRO A 205 -11.58 -9.82 17.73
N GLU A 206 -11.65 -10.13 19.03
CA GLU A 206 -11.63 -11.50 19.52
C GLU A 206 -12.92 -12.26 19.21
N GLU A 207 -14.09 -11.63 19.42
CA GLU A 207 -15.39 -12.22 19.08
C GLU A 207 -15.53 -12.43 17.57
N ALA A 208 -14.99 -11.51 16.75
CA ALA A 208 -15.03 -11.61 15.29
C ALA A 208 -14.31 -12.87 14.78
N ARG A 209 -13.22 -13.29 15.40
CA ARG A 209 -12.45 -14.49 15.00
C ARG A 209 -13.25 -15.79 15.16
N HIS A 210 -14.20 -15.84 16.06
CA HIS A 210 -15.03 -17.02 16.35
C HIS A 210 -16.47 -16.88 15.83
N HIS A 211 -16.74 -15.80 15.08
CA HIS A 211 -18.09 -15.55 14.59
C HIS A 211 -18.44 -16.50 13.42
N PRO A 212 -19.70 -17.00 13.31
CA PRO A 212 -20.10 -17.90 12.24
C PRO A 212 -19.88 -17.37 10.82
N GLN A 213 -19.87 -16.04 10.66
CA GLN A 213 -19.64 -15.37 9.37
C GLN A 213 -18.22 -14.79 9.26
N SER A 214 -17.26 -15.31 9.98
CA SER A 214 -15.85 -14.83 9.96
C SER A 214 -15.24 -14.91 8.56
N ASN A 215 -15.65 -15.87 7.73
CA ASN A 215 -15.10 -16.10 6.39
C ASN A 215 -15.96 -15.44 5.29
N GLU A 216 -16.96 -14.59 5.61
CA GLU A 216 -17.78 -13.92 4.61
C GLU A 216 -17.12 -12.61 4.15
N ILE A 217 -16.47 -12.68 2.98
CA ILE A 217 -15.78 -11.54 2.33
C ILE A 217 -16.80 -10.69 1.55
N LEU A 218 -16.70 -9.38 1.68
CA LEU A 218 -17.58 -8.41 1.00
C LEU A 218 -16.98 -7.88 -0.31
N ARG A 219 -15.66 -7.93 -0.45
CA ARG A 219 -14.94 -7.43 -1.63
C ARG A 219 -13.81 -8.37 -1.98
N ALA A 220 -13.70 -8.71 -3.28
CA ALA A 220 -12.61 -9.52 -3.83
C ALA A 220 -12.35 -9.13 -5.28
N LEU A 221 -11.12 -9.31 -5.74
CA LEU A 221 -10.75 -9.18 -7.14
C LEU A 221 -11.40 -10.28 -7.99
N GLY A 222 -11.79 -9.93 -9.21
CA GLY A 222 -12.32 -10.87 -10.19
C GLY A 222 -13.79 -11.23 -10.03
N THR A 223 -14.48 -10.81 -8.96
CA THR A 223 -15.88 -11.14 -8.71
C THR A 223 -16.87 -10.16 -9.37
N ARG A 224 -16.39 -8.96 -9.70
CA ARG A 224 -17.18 -7.90 -10.35
C ARG A 224 -16.31 -7.18 -11.38
N PRO A 225 -16.93 -6.53 -12.40
CA PRO A 225 -16.15 -5.78 -13.39
C PRO A 225 -15.32 -4.64 -12.77
N ASP A 226 -15.84 -3.98 -11.74
CA ASP A 226 -15.17 -2.94 -10.99
C ASP A 226 -14.94 -3.35 -9.55
N VAL A 227 -13.81 -2.92 -8.97
CA VAL A 227 -13.47 -3.18 -7.58
C VAL A 227 -13.12 -1.89 -6.84
N ASP A 228 -13.66 -1.74 -5.63
CA ASP A 228 -13.35 -0.64 -4.73
C ASP A 228 -12.11 -1.01 -3.89
N THR A 229 -10.94 -0.56 -4.35
CA THR A 229 -9.64 -0.79 -3.69
C THR A 229 -9.42 0.26 -2.60
N GLU A 230 -9.05 -0.16 -1.40
CA GLU A 230 -8.69 0.75 -0.32
C GLU A 230 -7.18 1.05 -0.37
N PHE A 231 -6.83 2.36 -0.26
CA PHE A 231 -5.45 2.84 -0.26
C PHE A 231 -5.11 3.46 1.08
N THR A 232 -3.96 3.09 1.62
CA THR A 232 -3.43 3.61 2.88
C THR A 232 -2.04 4.16 2.67
N ARG A 233 -1.81 5.41 3.12
CA ARG A 233 -0.48 6.00 3.19
C ARG A 233 0.13 5.69 4.55
N VAL A 234 1.32 5.13 4.56
CA VAL A 234 2.00 4.63 5.74
C VAL A 234 3.28 5.42 5.98
N ASP A 235 3.41 6.04 7.18
CA ASP A 235 4.69 6.61 7.63
C ASP A 235 5.70 5.48 7.85
N VAL A 236 6.86 5.56 7.21
CA VAL A 236 7.90 4.53 7.20
C VAL A 236 9.18 5.07 7.83
N ARG A 237 9.83 4.24 8.64
CA ARG A 237 11.11 4.56 9.29
C ARG A 237 12.06 3.37 9.24
N ALA A 238 13.34 3.66 9.29
CA ALA A 238 14.37 2.66 9.50
C ALA A 238 14.04 1.81 10.75
N GLY A 239 14.26 0.50 10.64
CA GLY A 239 13.95 -0.47 11.68
C GLY A 239 12.48 -0.91 11.77
N ASP A 240 11.58 -0.40 10.91
CA ASP A 240 10.22 -0.92 10.82
C ASP A 240 10.22 -2.35 10.28
N ARG A 241 9.28 -3.15 10.79
CA ARG A 241 9.00 -4.49 10.27
C ARG A 241 7.56 -4.51 9.78
N PHE A 242 7.36 -4.95 8.55
CA PHE A 242 6.05 -5.15 7.96
C PHE A 242 5.74 -6.64 7.90
N LEU A 243 4.49 -6.99 8.13
CA LEU A 243 3.94 -8.33 7.90
C LEU A 243 2.70 -8.19 7.03
N MET A 244 2.65 -8.94 5.93
CA MET A 244 1.42 -9.22 5.20
C MET A 244 1.06 -10.69 5.38
N CYS A 245 -0.22 -11.01 5.51
CA CYS A 245 -0.67 -12.38 5.71
C CYS A 245 -2.09 -12.61 5.17
N SER A 246 -2.37 -13.85 4.78
CA SER A 246 -3.73 -14.33 4.54
C SER A 246 -4.52 -14.50 5.85
N ASP A 247 -5.81 -14.75 5.74
CA ASP A 247 -6.69 -14.98 6.89
C ASP A 247 -6.34 -16.23 7.67
N GLY A 248 -5.71 -17.25 7.04
CA GLY A 248 -5.22 -18.44 7.73
C GLY A 248 -4.20 -18.17 8.84
N LEU A 249 -3.51 -17.02 8.82
CA LEU A 249 -2.72 -16.57 9.95
C LEU A 249 -3.59 -15.80 10.96
N SER A 250 -4.30 -14.77 10.50
CA SER A 250 -4.96 -13.80 11.37
C SER A 250 -6.23 -14.32 12.03
N SER A 251 -6.85 -15.39 11.49
CA SER A 251 -7.93 -16.13 12.14
C SER A 251 -7.42 -17.08 13.25
N MET A 252 -6.21 -17.63 13.07
CA MET A 252 -5.62 -18.55 14.04
C MET A 252 -4.91 -17.83 15.18
N LEU A 253 -4.21 -16.73 14.91
CA LEU A 253 -3.39 -16.04 15.91
C LEU A 253 -4.00 -14.71 16.36
N SER A 254 -3.92 -14.43 17.66
CA SER A 254 -4.25 -13.10 18.19
C SER A 254 -3.20 -12.06 17.77
N ALA A 255 -3.58 -10.79 17.75
CA ALA A 255 -2.62 -9.70 17.49
C ALA A 255 -1.43 -9.72 18.47
N GLN A 256 -1.66 -10.15 19.72
CA GLN A 256 -0.60 -10.29 20.72
C GLN A 256 0.38 -11.42 20.36
N ALA A 257 -0.11 -12.56 19.88
CA ALA A 257 0.73 -13.68 19.45
C ALA A 257 1.58 -13.28 18.23
N ILE A 258 0.96 -12.60 17.23
CA ILE A 258 1.67 -12.05 16.06
C ILE A 258 2.74 -11.04 16.52
N ALA A 259 2.40 -10.12 17.43
CA ALA A 259 3.35 -9.14 17.96
C ALA A 259 4.56 -9.79 18.62
N THR A 260 4.31 -10.83 19.45
CA THR A 260 5.36 -11.57 20.13
C THR A 260 6.27 -12.29 19.14
N ALA A 261 5.70 -12.92 18.11
CA ALA A 261 6.48 -13.62 17.10
C ALA A 261 7.34 -12.67 16.24
N LEU A 262 6.80 -11.48 15.93
CA LEU A 262 7.50 -10.45 15.13
C LEU A 262 8.58 -9.69 15.91
N ALA A 263 8.57 -9.71 17.24
CA ALA A 263 9.41 -8.85 18.06
C ALA A 263 10.91 -9.19 17.94
N GLU A 264 11.26 -10.46 17.89
CA GLU A 264 12.65 -10.92 18.01
C GLU A 264 12.99 -12.01 16.98
N GLY A 265 14.20 -11.94 16.45
CA GLY A 265 14.76 -12.93 15.54
C GLY A 265 14.90 -12.43 14.10
N PRO A 266 15.59 -13.20 13.27
CA PRO A 266 15.70 -12.94 11.84
C PRO A 266 14.38 -13.22 11.10
N ALA A 267 14.19 -12.61 9.92
CA ALA A 267 12.95 -12.69 9.16
C ALA A 267 12.56 -14.14 8.83
N GLU A 268 13.53 -15.00 8.51
CA GLU A 268 13.33 -16.40 8.18
C GLU A 268 12.73 -17.20 9.36
N GLU A 269 13.29 -17.03 10.56
CA GLU A 269 12.81 -17.72 11.76
C GLU A 269 11.43 -17.22 12.18
N ILE A 270 11.18 -15.93 12.04
CA ILE A 270 9.87 -15.32 12.33
C ILE A 270 8.81 -15.85 11.37
N THR A 271 9.10 -15.88 10.08
CA THR A 271 8.18 -16.39 9.07
C THR A 271 7.80 -17.84 9.33
N GLN A 272 8.80 -18.68 9.62
CA GLN A 272 8.58 -20.08 9.95
C GLN A 272 7.77 -20.24 11.25
N ARG A 273 8.11 -19.49 12.30
CA ARG A 273 7.41 -19.52 13.59
C ARG A 273 5.94 -19.12 13.46
N LEU A 274 5.63 -18.09 12.65
CA LEU A 274 4.24 -17.67 12.44
C LEU A 274 3.41 -18.80 11.81
N ILE A 275 3.94 -19.48 10.81
CA ILE A 275 3.28 -20.63 10.16
C ILE A 275 3.10 -21.78 11.16
N GLU A 276 4.14 -22.12 11.93
CA GLU A 276 4.08 -23.18 12.94
C GLU A 276 3.00 -22.88 13.98
N LEU A 277 2.98 -21.68 14.55
CA LEU A 277 1.98 -21.27 15.54
C LEU A 277 0.55 -21.33 14.98
N ALA A 278 0.32 -20.90 13.73
CA ALA A 278 -0.99 -20.98 13.09
C ALA A 278 -1.42 -22.44 12.87
N ASN A 279 -0.50 -23.30 12.45
CA ASN A 279 -0.72 -24.73 12.30
C ASN A 279 -1.00 -25.42 13.65
N GLU A 280 -0.31 -25.04 14.73
CA GLU A 280 -0.56 -25.52 16.09
C GLU A 280 -1.92 -25.07 16.63
N ALA A 281 -2.37 -23.88 16.24
CA ALA A 281 -3.69 -23.36 16.61
C ALA A 281 -4.85 -23.98 15.81
N GLY A 282 -4.55 -24.89 14.87
CA GLY A 282 -5.54 -25.66 14.11
C GLY A 282 -5.28 -25.72 12.61
N GLY A 283 -4.63 -24.72 12.01
CA GLY A 283 -4.27 -24.69 10.59
C GLY A 283 -5.46 -24.95 9.67
N THR A 284 -6.60 -24.33 9.92
CA THR A 284 -7.86 -24.63 9.24
C THR A 284 -7.89 -24.15 7.78
N ASP A 285 -7.01 -23.23 7.43
CA ASP A 285 -6.87 -22.69 6.08
C ASP A 285 -5.42 -22.70 5.58
N ASN A 286 -5.22 -22.27 4.33
CA ASN A 286 -3.90 -21.95 3.77
C ASN A 286 -3.29 -20.78 4.56
N ILE A 287 -2.01 -20.87 4.88
CA ILE A 287 -1.33 -19.88 5.72
C ILE A 287 -0.19 -19.28 4.90
N THR A 288 -0.33 -18.04 4.49
CA THR A 288 0.72 -17.33 3.75
C THR A 288 1.13 -16.09 4.51
N VAL A 289 2.44 -15.90 4.64
CA VAL A 289 3.05 -14.76 5.32
C VAL A 289 4.19 -14.20 4.48
N GLN A 290 4.29 -12.87 4.46
CA GLN A 290 5.39 -12.15 3.84
C GLN A 290 5.86 -11.07 4.80
N VAL A 291 7.12 -11.12 5.20
CA VAL A 291 7.73 -10.22 6.18
C VAL A 291 8.78 -9.36 5.48
N ALA A 292 8.74 -8.05 5.73
CA ALA A 292 9.74 -7.12 5.24
C ALA A 292 10.36 -6.34 6.41
N PHE A 293 11.68 -6.47 6.57
CA PHE A 293 12.46 -5.74 7.57
C PHE A 293 13.21 -4.62 6.91
N LEU A 294 12.93 -3.40 7.31
CA LEU A 294 13.68 -2.25 6.85
C LEU A 294 15.01 -2.16 7.60
N PRO A 295 16.10 -1.83 6.91
CA PRO A 295 17.40 -1.68 7.57
C PRO A 295 17.32 -0.58 8.62
N GLU A 296 18.01 -0.79 9.74
CA GLU A 296 18.28 0.30 10.68
C GLU A 296 19.13 1.36 9.98
N SER A 297 18.92 2.63 10.33
CA SER A 297 19.78 3.70 9.82
C SER A 297 21.20 3.44 10.30
N ASP A 298 22.12 3.26 9.35
CA ASP A 298 23.55 3.24 9.69
C ASP A 298 23.90 4.58 10.36
N PRO A 299 24.50 4.58 11.55
CA PRO A 299 24.86 5.83 12.21
C PRO A 299 25.88 6.67 11.39
N GLU A 300 26.55 6.08 10.41
CA GLU A 300 27.45 6.76 9.48
C GLU A 300 26.75 7.38 8.26
N THR A 301 25.50 7.01 7.98
CA THR A 301 24.68 7.63 6.90
C THR A 301 23.87 8.82 7.42
N THR A 302 24.34 9.49 8.46
CA THR A 302 24.00 10.89 8.61
C THR A 302 24.69 11.58 7.43
N VAL A 303 23.97 11.73 6.32
CA VAL A 303 24.40 12.57 5.21
C VAL A 303 24.79 13.87 5.86
N THR A 304 26.12 14.08 5.96
CA THR A 304 26.69 15.41 6.21
C THR A 304 25.92 16.27 5.21
N ALA A 305 25.02 17.11 5.70
CA ALA A 305 24.34 18.06 4.86
C ALA A 305 25.45 18.63 3.99
N LEU A 306 25.36 18.41 2.68
CA LEU A 306 26.27 19.02 1.74
C LEU A 306 26.21 20.48 2.16
N GLU A 307 27.26 20.94 2.88
CA GLU A 307 27.46 22.35 3.13
C GLU A 307 27.46 22.95 1.74
N LEU A 308 26.30 23.48 1.36
CA LEU A 308 26.22 24.33 0.18
C LEU A 308 27.32 25.35 0.40
N PRO A 309 28.31 25.44 -0.52
CA PRO A 309 29.39 26.39 -0.35
C PRO A 309 28.75 27.74 -0.11
N ASP A 310 29.14 28.34 1.01
CA ASP A 310 28.59 29.59 1.49
C ASP A 310 28.58 30.59 0.33
N SER A 311 27.39 30.90 -0.20
CA SER A 311 27.21 31.77 -1.35
C SER A 311 27.63 33.23 -1.06
N SER A 312 28.15 33.52 0.13
CA SER A 312 28.70 34.81 0.54
C SER A 312 30.13 35.07 0.07
N ALA A 313 30.84 34.06 -0.48
CA ALA A 313 32.25 34.20 -0.86
C ALA A 313 32.51 34.32 -2.37
N ALA A 314 31.52 34.42 -3.21
CA ALA A 314 31.73 34.42 -4.66
C ALA A 314 31.09 35.63 -5.37
N ALA A 315 31.64 36.80 -5.19
CA ALA A 315 31.35 37.90 -6.12
C ALA A 315 32.33 39.03 -6.16
N THR A 316 33.63 38.77 -6.03
CA THR A 316 34.63 39.77 -6.41
C THR A 316 35.79 39.16 -7.21
N GLY A 317 35.46 38.48 -8.28
CA GLY A 317 36.44 38.08 -9.29
C GLY A 317 37.02 39.32 -9.99
N PRO A 318 38.34 39.34 -10.34
CA PRO A 318 38.98 40.47 -10.99
C PRO A 318 38.29 40.92 -12.30
N TRP A 319 37.51 40.05 -12.93
CA TRP A 319 36.77 40.35 -14.16
C TRP A 319 35.63 41.35 -13.93
N LEU A 320 35.01 41.40 -12.77
CA LEU A 320 33.93 42.35 -12.46
C LEU A 320 34.49 43.79 -12.38
N ARG A 321 35.69 43.96 -11.88
CA ARG A 321 36.41 45.26 -11.86
C ARG A 321 36.69 45.75 -13.28
N TRP A 322 37.08 44.87 -14.19
CA TRP A 322 37.28 45.21 -15.60
C TRP A 322 35.98 45.51 -16.34
N ALA A 323 34.88 44.81 -16.02
CA ALA A 323 33.56 45.09 -16.61
C ALA A 323 33.03 46.47 -16.20
N ILE A 324 33.18 46.87 -14.92
CA ILE A 324 32.81 48.20 -14.42
C ILE A 324 33.69 49.27 -15.09
N ALA A 325 35.00 49.07 -15.20
CA ALA A 325 35.91 49.98 -15.86
C ALA A 325 35.55 50.17 -17.32
N PHE A 326 35.21 49.10 -18.03
CA PHE A 326 34.79 49.16 -19.46
C PHE A 326 33.50 49.96 -19.64
N LEU A 327 32.51 49.78 -18.78
CA LEU A 327 31.26 50.51 -18.81
C LEU A 327 31.45 52.04 -18.54
N LEU A 328 32.35 52.37 -17.64
CA LEU A 328 32.72 53.79 -17.37
C LEU A 328 33.38 54.43 -18.56
N VAL A 329 34.33 53.72 -19.22
CA VAL A 329 35.02 54.25 -20.42
C VAL A 329 34.04 54.46 -21.58
N VAL A 330 33.14 53.51 -21.82
CA VAL A 330 32.09 53.61 -22.85
C VAL A 330 31.14 54.79 -22.53
N GLY A 331 30.72 54.93 -21.28
CA GLY A 331 29.85 56.04 -20.84
C GLY A 331 30.48 57.41 -21.06
N VAL A 332 31.77 57.59 -20.74
CA VAL A 332 32.54 58.85 -20.96
C VAL A 332 32.71 59.15 -22.45
N LEU A 333 32.99 58.09 -23.25
CA LEU A 333 33.14 58.26 -24.70
C LEU A 333 31.81 58.71 -25.37
N THR A 334 30.68 58.15 -24.89
CA THR A 334 29.34 58.52 -25.41
C THR A 334 28.98 59.94 -25.04
N LEU A 335 29.35 60.41 -23.84
CA LEU A 335 29.15 61.80 -23.40
C LEU A 335 29.99 62.79 -24.18
N LEU A 336 31.21 62.44 -24.56
CA LEU A 336 32.11 63.27 -25.40
C LEU A 336 31.60 63.36 -26.86
N ILE A 337 30.99 62.33 -27.40
CA ILE A 337 30.44 62.29 -28.75
C ILE A 337 29.15 63.09 -28.84
N LEU A 338 28.29 63.02 -27.80
CA LEU A 338 27.00 63.71 -27.76
C LEU A 338 27.13 65.21 -27.31
N GLY A 339 28.23 65.55 -26.58
CA GLY A 339 28.47 66.91 -26.11
C GLY A 339 29.15 67.85 -27.12
N GLY A 340 29.60 67.36 -28.28
CA GLY A 340 30.26 68.12 -29.34
C GLY A 340 29.28 68.72 -30.33
N GLY A 341 28.24 69.44 -29.86
CA GLY A 341 27.32 70.21 -30.70
C GLY A 341 27.90 71.58 -31.11
N ASN A 342 28.04 71.82 -32.39
CA ASN A 342 28.55 73.01 -33.05
C ASN A 342 27.86 74.29 -32.65
N PRO A 343 28.58 75.43 -32.55
CA PRO A 343 27.98 76.70 -32.48
C PRO A 343 27.53 77.13 -33.89
N SER A 344 26.28 77.50 -34.01
CA SER A 344 25.70 78.09 -35.20
C SER A 344 26.33 79.46 -35.50
N PRO A 345 26.65 79.85 -36.79
CA PRO A 345 27.02 81.18 -37.14
C PRO A 345 25.79 82.04 -37.25
N SER A 346 25.86 83.24 -36.66
CA SER A 346 24.99 84.34 -36.83
C SER A 346 25.10 84.95 -38.27
N HIS A 347 23.98 85.10 -38.95
CA HIS A 347 23.60 86.25 -39.73
C HIS A 347 22.08 86.34 -39.80
#